data_f75e0493a89f65257ed32cda861ab3c7
#
_entry.id   f75e0493a89f65257ed32cda861ab3c7
#
_cell.length_a   1.000
_cell.length_b   1.000
_cell.length_c   1.000
_cell.angle_alpha   90.00
_cell.angle_beta   90.00
_cell.angle_gamma   90.00
#
_symmetry.space_group_name_H-M   'P 1'
#
loop_
_entity.id
_entity.type
_entity.pdbx_description
1 polymer ?
#
loop_
_entity_poly.entity_id
_entity_poly.type
_entity_poly.pdbx_seq_one_letter_code
_entity_poly.pdbx_strand_id
1 'polypeptide(L)'
;DDVTDLDERRKRGHGDPGGLHIIDQISIGMDTLQGRDPHVVTMGFDEHNGPLYPFTLQQKLDSITEPCSWYVADGDSPWGTPIVPTEMLSVLAHKHGPHLPVRRPSVGLFIDLEVRYVNGPVFVGRSYQLDHQVVGIGQSRRVESWWTETTLTDLETGLHAATVLLH
;
A
#
# COMPACT_ATOMS: atom_id res chain seq x y z
N ASP A 1 -5.07 17.82 -17.38
CA ASP A 1 -4.61 17.47 -16.00
C ASP A 1 -5.81 16.86 -15.31
N ASP A 2 -5.88 15.53 -15.32
CA ASP A 2 -6.93 14.82 -14.62
C ASP A 2 -6.63 14.94 -13.11
N VAL A 3 -7.43 15.78 -12.44
CA VAL A 3 -7.48 15.79 -10.98
C VAL A 3 -7.99 14.42 -10.57
N THR A 4 -7.10 13.59 -10.05
CA THR A 4 -7.49 12.26 -9.61
C THR A 4 -8.30 12.37 -8.31
N ASP A 5 -9.16 11.40 -8.07
CA ASP A 5 -9.93 11.28 -6.82
C ASP A 5 -8.99 11.28 -5.58
N LEU A 6 -7.75 10.82 -5.77
CA LEU A 6 -6.64 10.86 -4.84
C LEU A 6 -6.30 12.30 -4.40
N ASP A 7 -6.19 13.22 -5.34
CA ASP A 7 -5.87 14.62 -5.06
C ASP A 7 -7.02 15.33 -4.32
N GLU A 8 -8.26 14.98 -4.66
CA GLU A 8 -9.45 15.46 -3.96
C GLU A 8 -9.53 14.93 -2.53
N ARG A 9 -9.16 13.66 -2.30
CA ARG A 9 -9.14 13.04 -0.97
C ARG A 9 -8.05 13.63 -0.09
N ARG A 10 -6.85 13.87 -0.63
CA ARG A 10 -5.77 14.57 0.06
C ARG A 10 -6.20 15.95 0.54
N LYS A 11 -6.93 16.70 -0.29
CA LYS A 11 -7.44 18.02 0.08
C LYS A 11 -8.47 17.98 1.21
N ARG A 12 -9.31 16.93 1.25
CA ARG A 12 -10.34 16.74 2.31
C ARG A 12 -9.76 16.30 3.65
N GLY A 13 -8.56 15.69 3.64
CA GLY A 13 -7.90 15.19 4.84
C GLY A 13 -7.27 16.24 5.77
N HIS A 14 -7.36 17.53 5.43
CA HIS A 14 -6.82 18.60 6.25
C HIS A 14 -7.86 19.06 7.29
N GLY A 15 -8.14 18.18 8.26
CA GLY A 15 -8.88 18.59 9.47
C GLY A 15 -7.99 19.43 10.39
N ASP A 16 -8.61 20.27 11.23
CA ASP A 16 -7.89 20.98 12.28
C ASP A 16 -7.29 19.98 13.27
N PRO A 17 -5.95 19.84 13.37
CA PRO A 17 -5.32 18.87 14.26
C PRO A 17 -5.53 19.18 15.75
N GLY A 18 -6.14 20.29 16.10
CA GLY A 18 -6.36 20.71 17.47
C GLY A 18 -7.35 19.87 18.29
N GLY A 19 -8.04 18.91 17.68
CA GLY A 19 -9.04 18.05 18.33
C GLY A 19 -8.69 16.56 18.33
N LEU A 20 -7.53 16.15 17.81
CA LEU A 20 -7.12 14.75 17.73
C LEU A 20 -6.70 14.20 19.10
N HIS A 21 -7.12 12.97 19.40
CA HIS A 21 -6.84 12.30 20.68
C HIS A 21 -6.11 10.97 20.49
N ILE A 22 -6.44 10.21 19.42
CA ILE A 22 -5.89 8.88 19.14
C ILE A 22 -4.64 8.99 18.30
N ILE A 23 -4.66 9.90 17.33
CA ILE A 23 -3.58 10.10 16.34
C ILE A 23 -2.90 11.47 16.50
N ASP A 24 -2.95 12.07 17.67
CA ASP A 24 -2.41 13.41 17.98
C ASP A 24 -0.90 13.56 17.77
N GLN A 25 -0.18 12.44 17.67
CA GLN A 25 1.26 12.41 17.38
C GLN A 25 1.58 12.14 15.91
N ILE A 26 0.57 11.90 15.08
CA ILE A 26 0.75 11.70 13.65
C ILE A 26 0.74 13.06 12.94
N SER A 27 1.67 13.26 12.03
CA SER A 27 1.76 14.48 11.22
C SER A 27 1.88 14.17 9.73
N ILE A 28 1.41 15.08 8.90
CA ILE A 28 1.60 14.98 7.44
C ILE A 28 3.10 15.04 7.14
N GLY A 29 3.55 14.17 6.23
CA GLY A 29 4.96 14.00 5.88
C GLY A 29 5.70 13.00 6.79
N MET A 30 5.05 12.46 7.85
CA MET A 30 5.66 11.44 8.68
C MET A 30 5.90 10.17 7.88
N ASP A 31 7.14 9.68 7.89
CA ASP A 31 7.48 8.36 7.37
C ASP A 31 6.92 7.28 8.32
N THR A 32 6.13 6.38 7.77
CA THR A 32 5.47 5.32 8.55
C THR A 32 6.36 4.11 8.82
N LEU A 33 7.54 4.07 8.22
CA LEU A 33 8.52 2.97 8.36
C LEU A 33 9.78 3.37 9.16
N GLN A 34 9.70 4.42 9.95
CA GLN A 34 10.82 5.04 10.69
C GLN A 34 11.91 4.05 11.15
N GLY A 35 13.13 4.27 10.67
CA GLY A 35 14.34 3.60 11.18
C GLY A 35 14.58 2.18 10.66
N ARG A 36 13.89 1.73 9.62
CA ARG A 36 14.14 0.45 8.95
C ARG A 36 14.73 0.69 7.56
N ASP A 37 15.98 0.32 7.38
CA ASP A 37 16.72 0.47 6.13
C ASP A 37 16.99 -0.91 5.51
N PRO A 38 16.95 -1.07 4.18
CA PRO A 38 16.07 -0.42 3.21
C PRO A 38 14.68 -1.08 3.18
N HIS A 39 13.66 -0.31 2.86
CA HIS A 39 12.29 -0.81 2.74
C HIS A 39 12.08 -1.54 1.41
N VAL A 40 12.80 -2.63 1.22
CA VAL A 40 12.72 -3.45 0.02
C VAL A 40 11.75 -4.58 0.24
N VAL A 41 10.83 -4.75 -0.70
CA VAL A 41 9.83 -5.82 -0.69
C VAL A 41 9.87 -6.59 -1.99
N THR A 42 9.54 -7.85 -1.88
CA THR A 42 9.34 -8.78 -3.01
C THR A 42 8.08 -9.59 -2.71
N MET A 43 7.31 -9.91 -3.74
CA MET A 43 6.20 -10.84 -3.65
C MET A 43 6.49 -12.04 -4.54
N GLY A 44 6.85 -13.15 -3.92
CA GLY A 44 6.94 -14.47 -4.57
C GLY A 44 5.63 -15.24 -4.42
N PHE A 45 5.50 -16.37 -5.15
CA PHE A 45 4.30 -17.20 -5.08
C PHE A 45 4.12 -17.88 -3.73
N ASP A 46 5.21 -18.39 -3.12
CA ASP A 46 5.20 -19.22 -1.93
C ASP A 46 5.64 -18.50 -0.65
N GLU A 47 6.00 -17.23 -0.76
CA GLU A 47 6.43 -16.42 0.38
C GLU A 47 5.23 -15.88 1.17
N HIS A 48 5.29 -15.98 2.50
CA HIS A 48 4.34 -15.30 3.38
C HIS A 48 4.51 -13.78 3.34
N ASN A 49 3.39 -13.07 3.31
CA ASN A 49 3.36 -11.61 3.15
C ASN A 49 3.44 -10.84 4.49
N GLY A 50 3.89 -11.51 5.54
CA GLY A 50 4.06 -10.89 6.87
C GLY A 50 2.92 -11.20 7.85
N PRO A 51 3.00 -10.69 9.08
CA PRO A 51 2.08 -11.07 10.15
C PRO A 51 0.64 -10.58 9.95
N LEU A 52 0.45 -9.47 9.20
CA LEU A 52 -0.89 -8.95 8.88
C LEU A 52 -1.58 -9.74 7.76
N TYR A 53 -0.79 -10.39 6.91
CA TYR A 53 -1.25 -11.14 5.74
C TYR A 53 -0.59 -12.52 5.69
N PRO A 54 -0.97 -13.44 6.59
CA PRO A 54 -0.29 -14.72 6.77
C PRO A 54 -0.68 -15.75 5.69
N PHE A 55 -0.73 -15.32 4.44
CA PHE A 55 -0.99 -16.15 3.27
C PHE A 55 0.00 -15.83 2.16
N THR A 56 0.19 -16.77 1.25
CA THR A 56 1.05 -16.62 0.08
C THR A 56 0.25 -16.09 -1.12
N LEU A 57 0.95 -15.57 -2.15
CA LEU A 57 0.29 -15.21 -3.40
C LEU A 57 -0.41 -16.42 -4.02
N GLN A 58 0.22 -17.62 -4.00
CA GLN A 58 -0.39 -18.82 -4.53
C GLN A 58 -1.72 -19.17 -3.84
N GLN A 59 -1.75 -19.12 -2.51
CA GLN A 59 -2.99 -19.37 -1.75
C GLN A 59 -4.10 -18.36 -2.11
N LYS A 60 -3.72 -17.13 -2.39
CA LYS A 60 -4.66 -16.09 -2.84
C LYS A 60 -5.19 -16.40 -4.24
N LEU A 61 -4.31 -16.76 -5.18
CA LEU A 61 -4.70 -17.13 -6.55
C LEU A 61 -5.62 -18.35 -6.58
N ASP A 62 -5.37 -19.35 -5.73
CA ASP A 62 -6.21 -20.55 -5.62
C ASP A 62 -7.63 -20.22 -5.12
N SER A 63 -7.83 -19.10 -4.47
CA SER A 63 -9.14 -18.65 -3.97
C SER A 63 -9.88 -17.73 -4.94
N ILE A 64 -9.27 -17.28 -6.02
CA ILE A 64 -9.88 -16.40 -7.02
C ILE A 64 -10.82 -17.23 -7.91
N THR A 65 -12.07 -16.78 -8.04
CA THR A 65 -13.09 -17.48 -8.85
C THR A 65 -12.98 -17.19 -10.35
N GLU A 66 -12.31 -16.12 -10.73
CA GLU A 66 -12.05 -15.73 -12.13
C GLU A 66 -10.55 -15.72 -12.38
N PRO A 67 -9.96 -16.88 -12.77
CA PRO A 67 -8.52 -17.00 -12.94
C PRO A 67 -8.04 -16.12 -14.12
N CYS A 68 -6.88 -15.51 -13.93
CA CYS A 68 -6.19 -14.75 -14.99
C CYS A 68 -4.80 -15.35 -15.21
N SER A 69 -4.52 -15.75 -16.44
CA SER A 69 -3.24 -16.36 -16.83
C SER A 69 -2.03 -15.46 -16.62
N TRP A 70 -2.23 -14.14 -16.51
CA TRP A 70 -1.14 -13.21 -16.27
C TRP A 70 -0.59 -13.24 -14.84
N TYR A 71 -1.31 -13.86 -13.90
CA TYR A 71 -0.92 -13.92 -12.50
C TYR A 71 -0.17 -15.20 -12.12
N VAL A 72 -0.14 -16.20 -13.02
CA VAL A 72 0.45 -17.51 -12.73
C VAL A 72 1.82 -17.68 -13.38
N ALA A 73 2.67 -18.52 -12.78
CA ALA A 73 4.07 -18.67 -13.17
C ALA A 73 4.25 -19.07 -14.66
N ASP A 74 3.44 -20.00 -15.16
CA ASP A 74 3.48 -20.52 -16.52
C ASP A 74 2.45 -19.86 -17.44
N GLY A 75 1.97 -18.67 -17.07
CA GLY A 75 0.95 -17.96 -17.81
C GLY A 75 1.47 -17.18 -19.02
N ASP A 76 0.54 -16.64 -19.78
CA ASP A 76 0.80 -15.90 -21.03
C ASP A 76 0.81 -14.38 -20.82
N SER A 77 1.40 -13.92 -19.74
CA SER A 77 1.56 -12.49 -19.48
C SER A 77 2.25 -11.80 -20.67
N PRO A 78 1.71 -10.70 -21.20
CA PRO A 78 2.28 -9.98 -22.34
C PRO A 78 3.66 -9.38 -22.04
N TRP A 79 4.06 -9.35 -20.79
CA TRP A 79 5.41 -8.90 -20.37
C TRP A 79 6.39 -10.06 -20.17
N GLY A 80 5.98 -11.31 -20.45
CA GLY A 80 6.81 -12.51 -20.27
C GLY A 80 7.14 -12.84 -18.80
N THR A 81 6.56 -12.11 -17.86
CA THR A 81 6.71 -12.30 -16.41
C THR A 81 5.35 -12.13 -15.76
N PRO A 82 4.98 -12.98 -14.78
CA PRO A 82 3.72 -12.82 -14.06
C PRO A 82 3.63 -11.47 -13.33
N ILE A 83 2.44 -10.91 -13.30
CA ILE A 83 2.18 -9.65 -12.60
C ILE A 83 1.47 -9.89 -11.27
N VAL A 84 1.72 -9.01 -10.32
CA VAL A 84 1.02 -9.01 -9.03
C VAL A 84 -0.42 -8.53 -9.26
N PRO A 85 -1.46 -9.28 -8.81
CA PRO A 85 -2.84 -8.81 -8.85
C PRO A 85 -3.00 -7.45 -8.15
N THR A 86 -3.82 -6.56 -8.70
CA THR A 86 -3.97 -5.18 -8.19
C THR A 86 -4.33 -5.14 -6.69
N GLU A 87 -5.20 -6.03 -6.24
CA GLU A 87 -5.57 -6.13 -4.82
C GLU A 87 -4.41 -6.51 -3.91
N MET A 88 -3.43 -7.27 -4.43
CA MET A 88 -2.26 -7.68 -3.68
C MET A 88 -1.20 -6.57 -3.55
N LEU A 89 -1.35 -5.47 -4.27
CA LEU A 89 -0.46 -4.31 -4.10
C LEU A 89 -0.61 -3.66 -2.73
N SER A 90 -1.80 -3.68 -2.14
CA SER A 90 -1.98 -3.22 -0.76
C SER A 90 -1.23 -4.09 0.23
N VAL A 91 -1.21 -5.41 0.00
CA VAL A 91 -0.46 -6.38 0.81
C VAL A 91 1.04 -6.13 0.69
N LEU A 92 1.54 -5.96 -0.54
CA LEU A 92 2.95 -5.66 -0.81
C LEU A 92 3.37 -4.33 -0.19
N ALA A 93 2.57 -3.29 -0.37
CA ALA A 93 2.81 -1.95 0.18
C ALA A 93 2.86 -1.93 1.71
N HIS A 94 2.13 -2.82 2.38
CA HIS A 94 2.04 -2.86 3.85
C HIS A 94 2.70 -4.10 4.47
N LYS A 95 3.56 -4.81 3.72
CA LYS A 95 4.23 -6.05 4.14
C LYS A 95 4.94 -5.91 5.50
N HIS A 96 5.51 -4.76 5.78
CA HIS A 96 6.21 -4.48 7.04
C HIS A 96 5.34 -3.81 8.11
N GLY A 97 4.09 -3.48 7.77
CA GLY A 97 3.15 -2.77 8.63
C GLY A 97 3.55 -1.31 8.90
N PRO A 98 2.59 -0.43 9.11
CA PRO A 98 2.87 0.94 9.52
C PRO A 98 3.29 0.98 10.99
N HIS A 99 4.33 1.74 11.32
CA HIS A 99 4.73 2.06 12.68
C HIS A 99 4.32 3.49 13.02
N LEU A 100 3.03 3.70 13.24
CA LEU A 100 2.48 4.99 13.61
C LEU A 100 2.19 5.04 15.12
N PRO A 101 2.43 6.19 15.77
CA PRO A 101 2.19 6.37 17.19
C PRO A 101 0.68 6.55 17.48
N VAL A 102 -0.08 5.48 17.32
CA VAL A 102 -1.52 5.46 17.60
C VAL A 102 -1.76 5.13 19.07
N ARG A 103 -2.50 5.96 19.76
CA ARG A 103 -2.88 5.73 21.18
C ARG A 103 -3.84 4.56 21.30
N ARG A 104 -3.66 3.77 22.33
CA ARG A 104 -4.50 2.62 22.65
C ARG A 104 -5.36 2.90 23.90
N PRO A 105 -6.54 2.31 24.03
CA PRO A 105 -7.15 1.32 23.12
C PRO A 105 -7.76 1.97 21.87
N SER A 106 -7.50 1.40 20.71
CA SER A 106 -8.06 1.82 19.43
C SER A 106 -8.25 0.63 18.50
N VAL A 107 -9.20 0.74 17.60
CA VAL A 107 -9.43 -0.24 16.53
C VAL A 107 -9.18 0.48 15.20
N GLY A 108 -8.26 -0.05 14.39
CA GLY A 108 -8.03 0.43 13.03
C GLY A 108 -8.97 -0.26 12.04
N LEU A 109 -9.52 0.51 11.12
CA LEU A 109 -10.33 0.04 10.01
C LEU A 109 -9.80 0.64 8.71
N PHE A 110 -9.73 -0.17 7.67
CA PHE A 110 -9.50 0.33 6.31
C PHE A 110 -10.81 0.91 5.77
N ILE A 111 -10.75 2.11 5.23
CA ILE A 111 -11.91 2.79 4.68
C ILE A 111 -11.95 2.64 3.18
N ASP A 112 -10.84 2.98 2.51
CA ASP A 112 -10.70 2.81 1.08
C ASP A 112 -9.24 2.63 0.68
N LEU A 113 -9.04 2.13 -0.54
CA LEU A 113 -7.76 1.87 -1.15
C LEU A 113 -7.81 2.38 -2.59
N GLU A 114 -6.78 3.11 -2.99
CA GLU A 114 -6.56 3.49 -4.38
C GLU A 114 -5.18 3.02 -4.84
N VAL A 115 -5.12 2.43 -6.03
CA VAL A 115 -3.89 2.01 -6.69
C VAL A 115 -3.76 2.76 -8.00
N ARG A 116 -2.61 3.42 -8.19
CA ARG A 116 -2.24 4.07 -9.44
C ARG A 116 -0.99 3.42 -10.02
N TYR A 117 -1.12 2.82 -11.18
CA TYR A 117 0.03 2.39 -11.98
C TYR A 117 0.63 3.59 -12.72
N VAL A 118 1.95 3.74 -12.67
CA VAL A 118 2.68 4.87 -13.28
C VAL A 118 3.55 4.37 -14.43
N ASN A 119 4.44 3.42 -14.19
CA ASN A 119 5.31 2.85 -15.21
C ASN A 119 5.23 1.32 -15.22
N GLY A 120 4.08 0.78 -15.54
CA GLY A 120 3.90 -0.63 -15.77
C GLY A 120 3.18 -1.37 -14.73
N PRO A 121 3.03 -2.70 -14.88
CA PRO A 121 2.57 -3.52 -13.78
C PRO A 121 3.69 -3.74 -12.75
N VAL A 122 3.30 -4.19 -11.57
CA VAL A 122 4.21 -4.73 -10.57
C VAL A 122 4.38 -6.22 -10.83
N PHE A 123 5.61 -6.72 -10.90
CA PHE A 123 5.94 -8.09 -11.29
C PHE A 123 6.18 -8.98 -10.08
N VAL A 124 5.73 -10.23 -10.18
CA VAL A 124 6.03 -11.26 -9.19
C VAL A 124 7.53 -11.59 -9.20
N GLY A 125 8.12 -11.75 -8.02
CA GLY A 125 9.55 -12.06 -7.86
C GLY A 125 10.50 -10.88 -8.01
N ARG A 126 10.02 -9.72 -8.43
CA ARG A 126 10.83 -8.51 -8.56
C ARG A 126 10.86 -7.71 -7.26
N SER A 127 11.98 -7.04 -6.99
CA SER A 127 12.17 -6.25 -5.77
C SER A 127 11.82 -4.78 -5.98
N TYR A 128 11.09 -4.21 -5.02
CA TYR A 128 10.64 -2.82 -5.02
C TYR A 128 11.08 -2.10 -3.76
N GLN A 129 11.64 -0.90 -3.93
CA GLN A 129 11.83 0.05 -2.85
C GLN A 129 10.49 0.68 -2.49
N LEU A 130 10.15 0.71 -1.20
CA LEU A 130 8.98 1.41 -0.69
C LEU A 130 9.37 2.74 -0.04
N ASP A 131 8.61 3.79 -0.37
CA ASP A 131 8.57 5.05 0.36
C ASP A 131 7.16 5.26 0.90
N HIS A 132 7.04 5.48 2.21
CA HIS A 132 5.78 5.62 2.90
C HIS A 132 5.65 6.98 3.57
N GLN A 133 4.57 7.68 3.30
CA GLN A 133 4.29 8.95 3.95
C GLN A 133 2.83 9.08 4.37
N VAL A 134 2.61 9.71 5.52
CA VAL A 134 1.29 10.23 5.85
C VAL A 134 1.03 11.47 5.00
N VAL A 135 0.02 11.42 4.15
CA VAL A 135 -0.32 12.50 3.21
C VAL A 135 -1.59 13.26 3.57
N GLY A 136 -2.33 12.77 4.55
CA GLY A 136 -3.54 13.42 5.04
C GLY A 136 -3.93 12.96 6.43
N ILE A 137 -4.59 13.83 7.18
CA ILE A 137 -5.16 13.55 8.50
C ILE A 137 -6.57 14.12 8.49
N GLY A 138 -7.52 13.34 9.00
CA GLY A 138 -8.91 13.74 9.06
C GLY A 138 -9.55 13.41 10.40
N GLN A 139 -10.62 14.13 10.69
CA GLN A 139 -11.44 13.87 11.85
C GLN A 139 -12.91 13.99 11.49
N SER A 140 -13.69 13.03 11.94
CA SER A 140 -15.14 13.11 11.96
C SER A 140 -15.61 13.05 13.42
N ARG A 141 -16.93 13.14 13.63
CA ARG A 141 -17.51 13.15 14.99
C ARG A 141 -17.06 11.97 15.88
N ARG A 142 -16.70 10.82 15.29
CA ARG A 142 -16.44 9.57 16.02
C ARG A 142 -15.17 8.85 15.57
N VAL A 143 -14.49 9.36 14.54
CA VAL A 143 -13.36 8.68 13.89
C VAL A 143 -12.28 9.69 13.62
N GLU A 144 -11.07 9.36 14.00
CA GLU A 144 -9.86 10.02 13.54
C GLU A 144 -9.24 9.12 12.46
N SER A 145 -8.77 9.70 11.39
CA SER A 145 -8.29 8.98 10.23
C SER A 145 -7.05 9.61 9.63
N TRP A 146 -6.27 8.81 8.90
CA TRP A 146 -5.12 9.29 8.13
C TRP A 146 -5.05 8.58 6.80
N TRP A 147 -4.36 9.21 5.86
CA TRP A 147 -4.04 8.65 4.56
C TRP A 147 -2.55 8.37 4.52
N THR A 148 -2.18 7.14 4.18
CA THR A 148 -0.80 6.75 3.89
C THR A 148 -0.63 6.57 2.41
N GLU A 149 0.32 7.25 1.83
CA GLU A 149 0.77 7.01 0.46
C GLU A 149 2.02 6.16 0.46
N THR A 150 2.02 5.12 -0.34
CA THR A 150 3.17 4.25 -0.57
C THR A 150 3.56 4.31 -2.03
N THR A 151 4.80 4.72 -2.31
CA THR A 151 5.41 4.66 -3.62
C THR A 151 6.21 3.37 -3.76
N LEU A 152 6.02 2.65 -4.86
CA LEU A 152 6.79 1.46 -5.23
C LEU A 152 7.75 1.82 -6.36
N THR A 153 9.05 1.80 -6.09
CA THR A 153 10.10 2.00 -7.10
C THR A 153 10.74 0.68 -7.44
N ASP A 154 10.69 0.29 -8.70
CA ASP A 154 11.30 -0.93 -9.22
C ASP A 154 12.83 -0.82 -9.14
N LEU A 155 13.50 -1.74 -8.44
CA LEU A 155 14.96 -1.70 -8.26
C LEU A 155 15.76 -2.13 -9.50
N GLU A 156 15.15 -2.83 -10.44
CA GLU A 156 15.84 -3.19 -11.71
C GLU A 156 15.88 -2.02 -12.67
N THR A 157 14.81 -1.24 -12.75
CA THR A 157 14.68 -0.13 -13.71
C THR A 157 14.91 1.24 -13.10
N GLY A 158 14.81 1.37 -11.79
CA GLY A 158 14.81 2.65 -11.06
C GLY A 158 13.54 3.48 -11.29
N LEU A 159 12.51 2.92 -11.92
CA LEU A 159 11.28 3.65 -12.24
C LEU A 159 10.23 3.50 -11.14
N HIS A 160 9.49 4.57 -10.91
CA HIS A 160 8.28 4.56 -10.09
C HIS A 160 7.21 3.70 -10.77
N ALA A 161 6.96 2.50 -10.26
CA ALA A 161 6.04 1.55 -10.86
C ALA A 161 4.57 1.85 -10.49
N ALA A 162 4.30 2.03 -9.21
CA ALA A 162 2.95 2.26 -8.71
C ALA A 162 2.92 3.11 -7.44
N THR A 163 1.79 3.72 -7.17
CA THR A 163 1.44 4.36 -5.89
C THR A 163 0.22 3.68 -5.30
N VAL A 164 0.25 3.43 -4.00
CA VAL A 164 -0.87 2.90 -3.21
C VAL A 164 -1.24 3.94 -2.17
N LEU A 165 -2.49 4.40 -2.18
CA LEU A 165 -3.05 5.26 -1.14
C LEU A 165 -4.02 4.45 -0.30
N LEU A 166 -3.80 4.41 1.00
CA LEU A 166 -4.66 3.75 1.97
C LEU A 166 -5.23 4.78 2.96
N HIS A 167 -6.56 4.75 3.12
CA HIS A 167 -7.28 5.54 4.12
C HIS A 167 -7.66 4.66 5.29
#